data_73bcf3117d4416182a602c8c27d3eb16
#
_entry.id   73bcf3117d4416182a602c8c27d3eb16
#
_cell.length_a   1.000
_cell.length_b   1.000
_cell.length_c   1.000
_cell.angle_alpha   90.00
_cell.angle_beta   90.00
_cell.angle_gamma   90.00
#
_symmetry.space_group_name_H-M   'P 1'
#
loop_
_entity.id
_entity.type
_entity.pdbx_description
1 polymer ?
#
loop_
_entity_poly.entity_id
_entity_poly.type
_entity_poly.pdbx_seq_one_letter_code
_entity_poly.pdbx_strand_id
1 'polypeptide(L)'
;MTNSKTTNHKEALVAETDIPATPKDACIFLSDYAAWLLGCGATCIRIEKNVKRMAERWNMISEMTILPSHIHMTVWNDDRSHSYSNIVRLHHTGISFDINTQLSKLSWAIADRKIGFTEALRNFEAIVQTRPVSYTHLRAHETDSYL
;
A
#
# COMPACT_ATOMS: atom_id res chain seq x y z
N MET A 1 35.81 4.36 -2.77
CA MET A 1 35.15 5.38 -1.95
C MET A 1 34.22 6.29 -2.75
N THR A 2 34.54 6.64 -3.97
CA THR A 2 33.70 7.44 -4.86
C THR A 2 32.42 6.72 -5.31
N ASN A 3 32.42 5.38 -5.35
CA ASN A 3 31.28 4.61 -5.85
C ASN A 3 30.08 4.60 -4.92
N SER A 4 30.25 4.70 -3.60
CA SER A 4 29.14 4.71 -2.64
C SER A 4 28.30 5.99 -2.74
N LYS A 5 28.93 7.15 -2.93
CA LYS A 5 28.21 8.42 -3.09
C LYS A 5 27.42 8.49 -4.39
N THR A 6 27.98 7.94 -5.48
CA THR A 6 27.33 7.89 -6.78
C THR A 6 26.12 6.97 -6.77
N THR A 7 26.24 5.81 -6.09
CA THR A 7 25.14 4.84 -5.94
C THR A 7 23.99 5.44 -5.13
N ASN A 8 24.29 6.10 -4.02
CA ASN A 8 23.27 6.74 -3.18
C ASN A 8 22.52 7.84 -3.91
N HIS A 9 23.23 8.63 -4.71
CA HIS A 9 22.62 9.68 -5.50
C HIS A 9 21.69 9.12 -6.59
N LYS A 10 22.09 8.04 -7.24
CA LYS A 10 21.30 7.36 -8.26
C LYS A 10 20.05 6.72 -7.65
N GLU A 11 20.20 6.07 -6.50
CA GLU A 11 19.06 5.49 -5.77
C GLU A 11 18.09 6.57 -5.34
N ALA A 12 18.57 7.69 -4.81
CA ALA A 12 17.73 8.82 -4.42
C ALA A 12 16.98 9.40 -5.61
N LEU A 13 17.63 9.49 -6.78
CA LEU A 13 16.99 9.99 -8.00
C LEU A 13 15.89 9.04 -8.49
N VAL A 14 16.14 7.72 -8.45
CA VAL A 14 15.13 6.71 -8.81
C VAL A 14 13.95 6.80 -7.85
N ALA A 15 14.20 6.90 -6.54
CA ALA A 15 13.13 7.02 -5.55
C ALA A 15 12.28 8.26 -5.78
N GLU A 16 12.88 9.35 -6.22
CA GLU A 16 12.19 10.61 -6.45
C GLU A 16 11.35 10.60 -7.73
N THR A 17 11.82 9.93 -8.79
CA THR A 17 11.17 9.93 -10.10
C THR A 17 10.26 8.73 -10.33
N ASP A 18 10.43 7.64 -9.59
CA ASP A 18 9.61 6.43 -9.73
C ASP A 18 8.32 6.59 -8.92
N ILE A 19 7.32 7.18 -9.55
CA ILE A 19 6.00 7.40 -8.96
C ILE A 19 4.94 6.74 -9.84
N PRO A 20 3.72 6.51 -9.32
CA PRO A 20 2.64 5.96 -10.15
C PRO A 20 2.38 6.86 -11.36
N ALA A 21 2.31 6.27 -12.55
CA ALA A 21 2.14 7.02 -13.79
C ALA A 21 0.71 7.59 -13.92
N THR A 22 -0.28 6.94 -13.31
CA THR A 22 -1.69 7.32 -13.44
C THR A 22 -2.40 7.17 -12.10
N PRO A 23 -3.56 7.85 -11.91
CA PRO A 23 -4.42 7.61 -10.75
C PRO A 23 -4.83 6.15 -10.61
N LYS A 24 -4.96 5.42 -11.71
CA LYS A 24 -5.30 4.00 -11.69
C LYS A 24 -4.25 3.18 -10.94
N ASP A 25 -2.98 3.36 -11.28
CA ASP A 25 -1.88 2.63 -10.64
C ASP A 25 -1.80 2.93 -9.14
N ALA A 26 -1.94 4.20 -8.79
CA ALA A 26 -1.95 4.62 -7.38
C ALA A 26 -3.16 4.06 -6.65
N CYS A 27 -4.35 4.11 -7.25
CA CYS A 27 -5.59 3.65 -6.63
C CYS A 27 -5.56 2.14 -6.36
N ILE A 28 -5.08 1.35 -7.29
CA ILE A 28 -4.98 -0.10 -7.12
C ILE A 28 -4.06 -0.43 -5.94
N PHE A 29 -2.91 0.21 -5.87
CA PHE A 29 -1.97 -0.01 -4.76
C PHE A 29 -2.55 0.47 -3.43
N LEU A 30 -3.08 1.70 -3.37
CA LEU A 30 -3.59 2.29 -2.13
C LEU A 30 -4.80 1.55 -1.59
N SER A 31 -5.69 1.09 -2.45
CA SER A 31 -6.87 0.34 -2.02
C SER A 31 -6.48 -1.03 -1.45
N ASP A 32 -5.54 -1.73 -2.08
CA ASP A 32 -5.06 -3.01 -1.57
C ASP A 32 -4.28 -2.84 -0.26
N TYR A 33 -3.44 -1.82 -0.18
CA TYR A 33 -2.74 -1.42 1.05
C TYR A 33 -3.72 -1.19 2.20
N ALA A 34 -4.76 -0.39 1.95
CA ALA A 34 -5.77 -0.07 2.97
C ALA A 34 -6.53 -1.32 3.43
N ALA A 35 -6.88 -2.21 2.51
CA ALA A 35 -7.60 -3.45 2.83
C ALA A 35 -6.76 -4.36 3.72
N TRP A 36 -5.47 -4.51 3.43
CA TRP A 36 -4.57 -5.29 4.27
C TRP A 36 -4.39 -4.66 5.64
N LEU A 37 -4.20 -3.35 5.69
CA LEU A 37 -3.98 -2.65 6.95
C LEU A 37 -5.21 -2.74 7.87
N LEU A 38 -6.40 -2.57 7.31
CA LEU A 38 -7.64 -2.73 8.06
C LEU A 38 -7.82 -4.19 8.53
N GLY A 39 -7.53 -5.14 7.66
CA GLY A 39 -7.60 -6.56 7.99
C GLY A 39 -6.65 -6.98 9.11
N CYS A 40 -5.56 -6.26 9.29
CA CYS A 40 -4.58 -6.49 10.35
C CYS A 40 -4.90 -5.75 11.65
N GLY A 41 -6.05 -5.08 11.72
CA GLY A 41 -6.52 -4.44 12.95
C GLY A 41 -6.17 -2.99 13.12
N ALA A 42 -5.69 -2.30 12.08
CA ALA A 42 -5.41 -0.88 12.16
C ALA A 42 -6.69 -0.06 12.27
N THR A 43 -6.61 1.09 12.95
CA THR A 43 -7.74 2.01 13.05
C THR A 43 -7.98 2.73 11.71
N CYS A 44 -9.22 3.12 11.46
CA CYS A 44 -9.56 3.88 10.26
C CYS A 44 -8.75 5.17 10.15
N ILE A 45 -8.52 5.85 11.27
CA ILE A 45 -7.72 7.08 11.30
C ILE A 45 -6.29 6.82 10.82
N ARG A 46 -5.67 5.73 11.29
CA ARG A 46 -4.32 5.37 10.86
C ARG A 46 -4.27 5.07 9.37
N ILE A 47 -5.24 4.31 8.88
CA ILE A 47 -5.31 3.95 7.46
C ILE A 47 -5.43 5.21 6.60
N GLU A 48 -6.34 6.10 6.96
CA GLU A 48 -6.54 7.36 6.24
C GLU A 48 -5.27 8.21 6.22
N LYS A 49 -4.60 8.33 7.35
CA LYS A 49 -3.34 9.09 7.44
C LYS A 49 -2.24 8.50 6.57
N ASN A 50 -2.08 7.18 6.60
CA ASN A 50 -1.06 6.49 5.82
C ASN A 50 -1.32 6.62 4.32
N VAL A 51 -2.57 6.40 3.89
CA VAL A 51 -2.98 6.51 2.49
C VAL A 51 -2.78 7.94 1.99
N LYS A 52 -3.24 8.91 2.76
CA LYS A 52 -3.12 10.33 2.41
C LYS A 52 -1.66 10.76 2.28
N ARG A 53 -0.81 10.28 3.18
CA ARG A 53 0.64 10.56 3.16
C ARG A 53 1.28 10.12 1.85
N MET A 54 0.95 8.92 1.39
CA MET A 54 1.48 8.38 0.14
C MET A 54 0.91 9.12 -1.07
N ALA A 55 -0.40 9.36 -1.10
CA ALA A 55 -1.04 10.09 -2.20
C ALA A 55 -0.47 11.50 -2.35
N GLU A 56 -0.28 12.22 -1.26
CA GLU A 56 0.31 13.56 -1.27
C GLU A 56 1.73 13.54 -1.82
N ARG A 57 2.52 12.52 -1.50
CA ARG A 57 3.87 12.36 -2.06
C ARG A 57 3.85 12.29 -3.58
N TRP A 58 2.81 11.69 -4.14
CA TRP A 58 2.66 11.52 -5.58
C TRP A 58 1.85 12.64 -6.25
N ASN A 59 1.57 13.73 -5.53
CA ASN A 59 0.73 14.83 -6.00
C ASN A 59 -0.66 14.34 -6.45
N MET A 60 -1.21 13.40 -5.72
CA MET A 60 -2.53 12.85 -6.00
C MET A 60 -3.46 13.08 -4.80
N ILE A 61 -4.75 13.08 -5.07
CA ILE A 61 -5.80 13.27 -4.07
C ILE A 61 -6.53 11.94 -3.92
N SER A 62 -6.62 11.46 -2.68
CA SER A 62 -7.32 10.21 -2.39
C SER A 62 -8.55 10.46 -1.54
N GLU A 63 -9.60 9.73 -1.83
CA GLU A 63 -10.82 9.69 -1.04
C GLU A 63 -11.18 8.23 -0.78
N MET A 64 -11.45 7.91 0.49
CA MET A 64 -11.67 6.53 0.89
C MET A 64 -12.90 6.44 1.75
N THR A 65 -13.78 5.48 1.45
CA THR A 65 -14.91 5.10 2.28
C THR A 65 -14.71 3.68 2.78
N ILE A 66 -14.71 3.51 4.08
CA ILE A 66 -14.55 2.20 4.71
C ILE A 66 -15.93 1.68 5.07
N LEU A 67 -16.31 0.56 4.46
CA LEU A 67 -17.55 -0.16 4.71
C LEU A 67 -17.23 -1.44 5.49
N PRO A 68 -18.24 -2.09 6.12
CA PRO A 68 -17.98 -3.28 6.94
C PRO A 68 -17.22 -4.42 6.22
N SER A 69 -17.40 -4.57 4.91
CA SER A 69 -16.78 -5.66 4.15
C SER A 69 -15.93 -5.19 2.96
N HIS A 70 -15.92 -3.90 2.67
CA HIS A 70 -15.26 -3.36 1.49
C HIS A 70 -14.64 -2.01 1.79
N ILE A 71 -13.64 -1.65 0.99
CA ILE A 71 -13.11 -0.28 0.93
C ILE A 71 -13.36 0.25 -0.47
N HIS A 72 -13.95 1.43 -0.55
CA HIS A 72 -14.11 2.17 -1.80
C HIS A 72 -13.07 3.29 -1.83
N MET A 73 -12.19 3.25 -2.81
CA MET A 73 -11.11 4.22 -2.97
C MET A 73 -11.25 4.93 -4.30
N THR A 74 -11.12 6.26 -4.28
CA THR A 74 -11.04 7.07 -5.50
C THR A 74 -9.78 7.91 -5.43
N VAL A 75 -9.01 7.94 -6.51
CA VAL A 75 -7.80 8.74 -6.60
C VAL A 75 -7.89 9.64 -7.82
N TRP A 76 -7.54 10.90 -7.64
CA TRP A 76 -7.45 11.90 -8.71
C TRP A 76 -6.02 12.38 -8.85
N ASN A 77 -5.69 12.84 -10.06
CA ASN A 77 -4.47 13.62 -10.23
C ASN A 77 -4.65 15.01 -9.59
N ASP A 78 -3.59 15.82 -9.54
CA ASP A 78 -3.54 17.09 -8.81
C ASP A 78 -4.59 18.11 -9.27
N ASP A 79 -4.89 18.17 -10.57
CA ASP A 79 -5.89 19.09 -11.12
C ASP A 79 -7.29 18.49 -11.24
N ARG A 80 -7.48 17.26 -10.77
CA ARG A 80 -8.74 16.51 -10.80
C ARG A 80 -9.28 16.24 -12.21
N SER A 81 -8.43 16.29 -13.22
CA SER A 81 -8.82 16.02 -14.60
C SER A 81 -9.03 14.53 -14.88
N HIS A 82 -8.34 13.66 -14.14
CA HIS A 82 -8.43 12.21 -14.28
C HIS A 82 -8.64 11.58 -12.91
N SER A 83 -9.46 10.54 -12.86
CA SER A 83 -9.71 9.80 -11.64
C SER A 83 -9.84 8.30 -11.92
N TYR A 84 -9.66 7.52 -10.89
CA TYR A 84 -9.92 6.08 -10.92
C TYR A 84 -10.51 5.66 -9.58
N SER A 85 -11.54 4.83 -9.63
CA SER A 85 -12.17 4.28 -8.43
C SER A 85 -12.00 2.77 -8.40
N ASN A 86 -11.81 2.24 -7.21
CA ASN A 86 -11.67 0.81 -6.99
C ASN A 86 -12.40 0.40 -5.72
N ILE A 87 -13.04 -0.75 -5.75
CA ILE A 87 -13.70 -1.35 -4.59
C ILE A 87 -12.97 -2.64 -4.29
N VAL A 88 -12.45 -2.74 -3.06
CA VAL A 88 -11.68 -3.92 -2.63
C VAL A 88 -12.37 -4.55 -1.44
N ARG A 89 -12.53 -5.87 -1.50
CA ARG A 89 -13.05 -6.64 -0.39
C ARG A 89 -11.97 -6.77 0.70
N LEU A 90 -12.39 -6.70 1.95
CA LEU A 90 -11.46 -6.80 3.08
C LEU A 90 -10.83 -8.19 3.17
N HIS A 91 -9.57 -8.22 3.57
CA HIS A 91 -8.87 -9.47 3.85
C HIS A 91 -9.10 -9.87 5.31
N HIS A 92 -9.60 -11.06 5.53
CA HIS A 92 -9.80 -11.59 6.88
C HIS A 92 -8.52 -12.30 7.35
N THR A 93 -7.51 -11.52 7.65
CA THR A 93 -6.20 -12.04 8.03
C THR A 93 -6.01 -12.20 9.53
N GLY A 94 -6.91 -11.61 10.31
CA GLY A 94 -6.71 -11.52 11.76
C GLY A 94 -5.73 -10.42 12.13
N ILE A 95 -5.69 -10.09 13.41
CA ILE A 95 -4.84 -9.00 13.90
C ILE A 95 -3.37 -9.40 13.79
N SER A 96 -2.58 -8.55 13.16
CA SER A 96 -1.13 -8.72 13.08
C SER A 96 -0.44 -7.39 13.31
N PHE A 97 0.15 -7.23 14.48
CA PHE A 97 0.90 -6.01 14.83
C PHE A 97 2.14 -5.87 13.97
N ASP A 98 2.75 -6.97 13.59
CA ASP A 98 3.95 -6.96 12.78
C ASP A 98 3.68 -6.42 11.36
N ILE A 99 2.67 -6.94 10.70
CA ILE A 99 2.27 -6.45 9.37
C ILE A 99 1.82 -4.99 9.47
N ASN A 100 1.02 -4.66 10.47
CA ASN A 100 0.58 -3.29 10.70
C ASN A 100 1.77 -2.32 10.83
N THR A 101 2.77 -2.69 11.63
CA THR A 101 3.98 -1.88 11.82
C THR A 101 4.78 -1.75 10.52
N GLN A 102 4.96 -2.84 9.80
CA GLN A 102 5.72 -2.82 8.54
C GLN A 102 5.02 -2.01 7.47
N LEU A 103 3.69 -2.10 7.36
CA LEU A 103 2.93 -1.31 6.40
C LEU A 103 2.98 0.19 6.74
N SER A 104 2.94 0.53 8.02
CA SER A 104 3.10 1.93 8.45
C SER A 104 4.48 2.46 8.09
N LYS A 105 5.53 1.68 8.34
CA LYS A 105 6.90 2.04 7.95
C LYS A 105 7.02 2.22 6.44
N LEU A 106 6.35 1.37 5.66
CA LEU A 106 6.36 1.47 4.21
C LEU A 106 5.77 2.82 3.75
N SER A 107 4.66 3.26 4.34
CA SER A 107 4.06 4.55 3.99
C SER A 107 5.02 5.71 4.27
N TRP A 108 5.79 5.66 5.34
CA TRP A 108 6.79 6.67 5.65
C TRP A 108 7.98 6.62 4.70
N ALA A 109 8.43 5.43 4.32
CA ALA A 109 9.53 5.29 3.37
C ALA A 109 9.16 5.89 2.01
N ILE A 110 7.91 5.71 1.58
CA ILE A 110 7.38 6.31 0.36
C ILE A 110 7.33 7.84 0.51
N ALA A 111 6.74 8.33 1.59
CA ALA A 111 6.58 9.77 1.83
C ALA A 111 7.92 10.49 1.96
N ASP A 112 8.89 9.85 2.59
CA ASP A 112 10.22 10.41 2.80
C ASP A 112 11.15 10.26 1.59
N ARG A 113 10.61 9.77 0.46
CA ARG A 113 11.36 9.62 -0.80
C ARG A 113 12.55 8.68 -0.69
N LYS A 114 12.47 7.69 0.21
CA LYS A 114 13.51 6.69 0.38
C LYS A 114 13.43 5.58 -0.64
N ILE A 115 12.21 5.29 -1.11
CA ILE A 115 11.96 4.24 -2.10
C ILE A 115 11.01 4.77 -3.19
N GLY A 116 11.16 4.24 -4.40
CA GLY A 116 10.25 4.51 -5.50
C GLY A 116 9.02 3.61 -5.48
N PHE A 117 8.12 3.85 -6.41
CA PHE A 117 6.86 3.10 -6.51
C PHE A 117 7.10 1.61 -6.81
N THR A 118 8.02 1.30 -7.71
CA THR A 118 8.34 -0.09 -8.07
C THR A 118 8.86 -0.88 -6.87
N GLU A 119 9.75 -0.27 -6.09
CA GLU A 119 10.27 -0.90 -4.87
C GLU A 119 9.18 -1.02 -3.81
N ALA A 120 8.29 -0.02 -3.72
CA ALA A 120 7.17 -0.05 -2.79
C ALA A 120 6.23 -1.22 -3.08
N LEU A 121 5.95 -1.50 -4.34
CA LEU A 121 5.15 -2.66 -4.74
C LEU A 121 5.79 -3.96 -4.30
N ARG A 122 7.11 -4.11 -4.51
CA ARG A 122 7.84 -5.32 -4.10
C ARG A 122 7.86 -5.47 -2.57
N ASN A 123 8.10 -4.38 -1.86
CA ASN A 123 8.12 -4.40 -0.39
C ASN A 123 6.74 -4.72 0.18
N PHE A 124 5.70 -4.17 -0.41
CA PHE A 124 4.32 -4.48 -0.01
C PHE A 124 4.03 -5.97 -0.16
N GLU A 125 4.34 -6.54 -1.31
CA GLU A 125 4.17 -7.97 -1.56
C GLU A 125 4.93 -8.82 -0.52
N ALA A 126 6.18 -8.46 -0.23
CA ALA A 126 6.99 -9.18 0.74
C ALA A 126 6.38 -9.10 2.15
N ILE A 127 5.88 -7.94 2.54
CA ILE A 127 5.26 -7.74 3.85
C ILE A 127 4.01 -8.61 4.01
N VAL A 128 3.12 -8.60 3.04
CA VAL A 128 1.84 -9.32 3.15
C VAL A 128 2.04 -10.83 3.03
N GLN A 129 3.13 -11.28 2.45
CA GLN A 129 3.47 -12.70 2.40
C GLN A 129 4.02 -13.24 3.72
N THR A 130 4.39 -12.38 4.67
CA THR A 130 4.91 -12.81 5.98
C THR A 130 3.81 -13.19 6.97
N ARG A 131 2.58 -13.34 6.52
CA ARG A 131 1.45 -13.71 7.37
C ARG A 131 1.69 -15.03 8.10
N PRO A 132 1.03 -15.24 9.26
CA PRO A 132 1.23 -16.45 10.06
C PRO A 132 0.96 -17.72 9.27
N VAL A 133 1.76 -18.77 9.55
CA VAL A 133 1.65 -20.07 8.89
C VAL A 133 0.25 -20.68 9.11
N SER A 134 -0.30 -20.53 10.31
CA SER A 134 -1.64 -21.01 10.63
C SER A 134 -2.71 -20.41 9.72
N TYR A 135 -2.60 -19.13 9.41
CA TYR A 135 -3.52 -18.46 8.49
C TYR A 135 -3.36 -19.00 7.06
N THR A 136 -2.13 -19.17 6.60
CA THR A 136 -1.86 -19.71 5.27
C THR A 136 -2.43 -21.12 5.12
N HIS A 137 -2.31 -21.94 6.15
CA HIS A 137 -2.86 -23.29 6.15
C HIS A 137 -4.39 -23.28 6.07
N LEU A 138 -5.04 -22.43 6.85
CA LEU A 138 -6.50 -22.27 6.82
C LEU A 138 -6.98 -21.81 5.45
N ARG A 139 -6.28 -20.89 4.83
CA ARG A 139 -6.62 -20.41 3.50
C ARG A 139 -6.52 -21.51 2.45
N ALA A 140 -5.48 -22.32 2.52
CA ALA A 140 -5.32 -23.45 1.60
C ALA A 140 -6.45 -24.46 1.79
N HIS A 141 -6.85 -24.72 3.02
CA HIS A 141 -7.96 -25.62 3.36
C HIS A 141 -9.29 -25.08 2.82
N GLU A 142 -9.55 -23.79 2.98
CA GLU A 142 -10.74 -23.16 2.43
C GLU A 142 -10.80 -23.27 0.91
N THR A 143 -9.67 -23.07 0.25
CA THR A 143 -9.58 -23.22 -1.19
C THR A 143 -9.91 -24.64 -1.62
N ASP A 144 -9.39 -25.63 -0.92
CA ASP A 144 -9.66 -27.05 -1.18
C ASP A 144 -11.13 -27.39 -0.99
N SER A 145 -11.80 -26.77 -0.02
CA SER A 145 -13.22 -27.01 0.26
C SER A 145 -14.15 -26.46 -0.80
N TYR A 146 -13.71 -25.47 -1.58
CA TYR A 146 -14.47 -24.90 -2.70
C TYR A 146 -14.26 -25.65 -4.01
N LEU A 147 -13.28 -26.50 -4.04
CA LEU A 147 -12.97 -27.30 -5.22
C LEU A 147 -13.67 -28.64 -5.19
#